data_f92d6148491739d30b7ebf791ff29ad2
#
_entry.id   f92d6148491739d30b7ebf791ff29ad2
#
_cell.length_a   1.000
_cell.length_b   1.000
_cell.length_c   1.000
_cell.angle_alpha   90.00
_cell.angle_beta   90.00
_cell.angle_gamma   90.00
#
_symmetry.space_group_name_H-M   'P 1'
#
loop_
_entity.id
_entity.type
_entity.pdbx_description
1 polymer ?
#
loop_
_entity_poly.entity_id
_entity_poly.type
_entity_poly.pdbx_seq_one_letter_code
_entity_poly.pdbx_strand_id
1 'polypeptide(L)'
;MFSGVGGGLTQGQRVVNLAMFAEMQGATGMVVNAPTPGRILNRIRSSVDVPVVVTVANSDTNCRHRIEDGAAILNVAAGAQTPEIVAEIRGRFPDYPIIATGGADDESIRATIRAGANAIIWTPPTNGELFRDVMKNYREGKPHP
;
A
#
# COMPACT_ATOMS: atom_id res chain seq x y z
N MET A 1 14.49 4.16 -20.57
CA MET A 1 15.38 4.70 -19.55
C MET A 1 16.38 5.65 -20.18
N PHE A 2 16.60 6.77 -19.56
CA PHE A 2 17.53 7.77 -20.03
C PHE A 2 18.84 7.67 -19.25
N SER A 3 19.88 7.32 -19.91
CA SER A 3 21.23 7.20 -19.34
C SER A 3 22.27 7.94 -20.16
N GLY A 4 21.83 8.84 -21.01
CA GLY A 4 22.73 9.61 -21.85
C GLY A 4 23.60 10.56 -21.05
N VAL A 5 24.73 10.92 -21.58
CA VAL A 5 25.65 11.90 -21.00
C VAL A 5 24.93 13.23 -20.92
N GLY A 6 24.85 13.79 -19.73
CA GLY A 6 24.22 15.09 -19.48
C GLY A 6 22.70 15.16 -19.68
N GLY A 7 22.10 14.09 -20.22
CA GLY A 7 20.67 14.05 -20.51
C GLY A 7 19.90 12.98 -19.78
N GLY A 8 20.56 12.17 -18.96
CA GLY A 8 19.92 11.09 -18.22
C GLY A 8 19.08 11.59 -17.08
N LEU A 9 17.86 11.02 -16.93
CA LEU A 9 17.03 11.27 -15.77
C LEU A 9 17.55 10.48 -14.57
N THR A 10 17.56 11.11 -13.40
CA THR A 10 17.82 10.41 -12.15
C THR A 10 16.68 9.45 -11.86
N GLN A 11 16.91 8.46 -10.99
CA GLN A 11 15.86 7.54 -10.56
C GLN A 11 14.68 8.27 -9.92
N GLY A 12 14.98 9.27 -9.08
CA GLY A 12 13.93 10.07 -8.46
C GLY A 12 13.11 10.88 -9.47
N GLN A 13 13.77 11.43 -10.49
CA GLN A 13 13.09 12.21 -11.53
C GLN A 13 12.18 11.34 -12.39
N ARG A 14 12.58 10.09 -12.65
CA ARG A 14 11.71 9.13 -13.35
C ARG A 14 10.46 8.81 -12.55
N VAL A 15 10.59 8.61 -11.24
CA VAL A 15 9.46 8.35 -10.38
C VAL A 15 8.48 9.52 -10.39
N VAL A 16 8.97 10.75 -10.30
CA VAL A 16 8.14 11.96 -10.39
C VAL A 16 7.42 12.02 -11.73
N ASN A 17 8.13 11.77 -12.82
CA ASN A 17 7.55 11.80 -14.16
C ASN A 17 6.46 10.73 -14.35
N LEU A 18 6.67 9.53 -13.81
CA LEU A 18 5.66 8.48 -13.81
C LEU A 18 4.43 8.88 -13.04
N ALA A 19 4.60 9.53 -11.89
CA ALA A 19 3.48 10.02 -11.08
C ALA A 19 2.66 11.06 -11.85
N MET A 20 3.30 12.02 -12.47
CA MET A 20 2.64 13.03 -13.28
C MET A 20 1.90 12.40 -14.47
N PHE A 21 2.54 11.45 -15.14
CA PHE A 21 1.93 10.73 -16.26
C PHE A 21 0.68 9.96 -15.81
N ALA A 22 0.76 9.24 -14.69
CA ALA A 22 -0.37 8.50 -14.16
C ALA A 22 -1.55 9.43 -13.83
N GLU A 23 -1.27 10.59 -13.23
CA GLU A 23 -2.30 11.60 -12.97
C GLU A 23 -2.95 12.09 -14.26
N MET A 24 -2.18 12.38 -15.28
CA MET A 24 -2.70 12.78 -16.61
C MET A 24 -3.57 11.70 -17.24
N GLN A 25 -3.32 10.43 -16.94
CA GLN A 25 -4.12 9.29 -17.41
C GLN A 25 -5.37 9.04 -16.55
N GLY A 26 -5.61 9.85 -15.54
CA GLY A 26 -6.81 9.77 -14.72
C GLY A 26 -6.65 9.02 -13.39
N ALA A 27 -5.43 8.77 -12.94
CA ALA A 27 -5.22 8.18 -11.62
C ALA A 27 -5.78 9.11 -10.53
N THR A 28 -6.48 8.54 -9.56
CA THR A 28 -7.09 9.27 -8.44
C THR A 28 -6.24 9.24 -7.17
N GLY A 29 -5.15 8.50 -7.18
CA GLY A 29 -4.17 8.40 -6.12
C GLY A 29 -2.95 7.64 -6.59
N MET A 30 -1.89 7.70 -5.84
CA MET A 30 -0.63 7.02 -6.17
C MET A 30 -0.09 6.26 -4.99
N VAL A 31 0.38 5.04 -5.22
CA VAL A 31 0.97 4.21 -4.17
C VAL A 31 2.47 4.08 -4.43
N VAL A 32 3.26 4.46 -3.45
CA VAL A 32 4.71 4.33 -3.47
C VAL A 32 5.08 3.13 -2.60
N ASN A 33 5.47 2.04 -3.24
CA ASN A 33 5.80 0.77 -2.58
C ASN A 33 7.28 0.61 -2.26
N ALA A 34 8.15 1.12 -3.12
CA ALA A 34 9.58 0.99 -2.93
C ALA A 34 10.08 2.01 -1.90
N PRO A 35 11.18 1.70 -1.19
CA PRO A 35 11.84 2.69 -0.36
C PRO A 35 12.18 3.91 -1.20
N THR A 36 11.63 5.05 -0.83
CA THR A 36 11.78 6.30 -1.58
C THR A 36 12.32 7.37 -0.64
N PRO A 37 13.44 8.03 -0.99
CA PRO A 37 13.95 9.13 -0.18
C PRO A 37 12.89 10.23 0.02
N GLY A 38 12.89 10.83 1.20
CA GLY A 38 11.90 11.86 1.55
C GLY A 38 11.87 13.02 0.57
N ARG A 39 13.03 13.43 0.05
CA ARG A 39 13.10 14.51 -0.95
C ARG A 39 12.36 14.16 -2.26
N ILE A 40 12.37 12.88 -2.65
CA ILE A 40 11.67 12.42 -3.85
C ILE A 40 10.17 12.35 -3.57
N LEU A 41 9.78 11.84 -2.42
CA LEU A 41 8.39 11.80 -2.00
C LEU A 41 7.79 13.21 -1.96
N ASN A 42 8.54 14.17 -1.44
CA ASN A 42 8.13 15.58 -1.39
C ASN A 42 7.96 16.16 -2.80
N ARG A 43 8.85 15.81 -3.73
CA ARG A 43 8.75 16.22 -5.14
C ARG A 43 7.52 15.61 -5.82
N ILE A 44 7.22 14.36 -5.55
CA ILE A 44 5.99 13.72 -6.06
C ILE A 44 4.78 14.50 -5.57
N ARG A 45 4.69 14.72 -4.27
CA ARG A 45 3.59 15.47 -3.66
C ARG A 45 3.43 16.86 -4.28
N SER A 46 4.52 17.56 -4.54
CA SER A 46 4.50 18.91 -5.13
C SER A 46 4.14 18.91 -6.62
N SER A 47 4.25 17.79 -7.29
CA SER A 47 4.06 17.65 -8.73
C SER A 47 2.69 17.13 -9.14
N VAL A 48 1.94 16.56 -8.20
CA VAL A 48 0.61 15.98 -8.46
C VAL A 48 -0.40 16.51 -7.45
N ASP A 49 -1.67 16.54 -7.86
CA ASP A 49 -2.77 16.98 -7.00
C ASP A 49 -3.49 15.81 -6.29
N VAL A 50 -3.24 14.59 -6.75
CA VAL A 50 -3.86 13.40 -6.16
C VAL A 50 -3.11 12.95 -4.89
N PRO A 51 -3.77 12.26 -3.96
CA PRO A 51 -3.13 11.77 -2.75
C PRO A 51 -1.99 10.79 -3.04
N VAL A 52 -0.93 10.89 -2.27
CA VAL A 52 0.20 9.94 -2.31
C VAL A 52 0.09 8.99 -1.15
N VAL A 53 0.02 7.71 -1.45
CA VAL A 53 -0.04 6.62 -0.48
C VAL A 53 1.35 6.02 -0.37
N VAL A 54 1.87 5.89 0.84
CA VAL A 54 3.19 5.29 1.08
C VAL A 54 3.01 3.96 1.79
N THR A 55 3.66 2.92 1.25
CA THR A 55 3.59 1.58 1.83
C THR A 55 4.60 1.40 2.96
N VAL A 56 4.10 0.90 4.07
CA VAL A 56 4.86 0.49 5.24
C VAL A 56 4.93 -1.03 5.25
N ALA A 57 6.14 -1.58 5.08
CA ALA A 57 6.34 -3.02 4.96
C ALA A 57 6.87 -3.67 6.24
N ASN A 58 7.28 -2.89 7.23
CA ASN A 58 7.82 -3.38 8.49
C ASN A 58 7.71 -2.30 9.58
N SER A 59 7.99 -2.69 10.81
CA SER A 59 7.93 -1.79 11.98
C SER A 59 9.05 -0.74 12.02
N ASP A 60 10.10 -0.92 11.22
CA ASP A 60 11.24 0.00 11.22
C ASP A 60 10.97 1.26 10.40
N THR A 61 9.88 1.30 9.64
CA THR A 61 9.51 2.45 8.84
C THR A 61 9.19 3.64 9.75
N ASN A 62 9.88 4.75 9.55
CA ASN A 62 9.58 5.99 10.28
C ASN A 62 8.34 6.66 9.69
N CYS A 63 7.18 6.31 10.21
CA CYS A 63 5.90 6.82 9.72
C CYS A 63 5.78 8.34 9.85
N ARG A 64 6.32 8.93 10.92
CA ARG A 64 6.31 10.37 11.09
C ARG A 64 7.04 11.09 9.96
N HIS A 65 8.22 10.61 9.59
CA HIS A 65 8.96 11.18 8.47
C HIS A 65 8.21 11.01 7.14
N ARG A 66 7.55 9.88 6.93
CA ARG A 66 6.75 9.65 5.72
C ARG A 66 5.58 10.63 5.62
N ILE A 67 4.91 10.89 6.73
CA ILE A 67 3.83 11.87 6.80
C ILE A 67 4.36 13.28 6.53
N GLU A 68 5.45 13.66 7.15
CA GLU A 68 6.09 14.98 6.96
C GLU A 68 6.55 15.18 5.52
N ASP A 69 7.04 14.12 4.87
CA ASP A 69 7.50 14.14 3.48
C ASP A 69 6.36 14.19 2.46
N GLY A 70 5.13 14.00 2.89
CA GLY A 70 3.97 14.20 2.03
C GLY A 70 3.06 13.00 1.81
N ALA A 71 3.25 11.91 2.55
CA ALA A 71 2.28 10.81 2.53
C ALA A 71 0.93 11.30 3.04
N ALA A 72 -0.11 11.14 2.25
CA ALA A 72 -1.48 11.48 2.65
C ALA A 72 -2.16 10.29 3.34
N ILE A 73 -1.77 9.09 2.98
CA ILE A 73 -2.30 7.83 3.49
C ILE A 73 -1.12 6.86 3.67
N LEU A 74 -1.15 6.08 4.73
CA LEU A 74 -0.21 4.97 4.91
C LEU A 74 -0.91 3.66 4.53
N ASN A 75 -0.24 2.86 3.72
CA ASN A 75 -0.67 1.51 3.38
C ASN A 75 0.23 0.51 4.10
N VAL A 76 -0.31 -0.28 5.00
CA VAL A 76 0.45 -1.29 5.73
C VAL A 76 0.36 -2.63 5.00
N ALA A 77 1.49 -3.13 4.56
CA ALA A 77 1.62 -4.39 3.83
C ALA A 77 2.78 -5.20 4.42
N ALA A 78 2.55 -5.79 5.57
CA ALA A 78 3.58 -6.48 6.36
C ALA A 78 3.24 -7.96 6.64
N GLY A 79 2.41 -8.56 5.81
CA GLY A 79 2.01 -9.96 5.97
C GLY A 79 1.32 -10.20 7.31
N ALA A 80 1.77 -11.21 8.04
CA ALA A 80 1.18 -11.55 9.34
C ALA A 80 1.34 -10.46 10.41
N GLN A 81 2.30 -9.55 10.25
CA GLN A 81 2.54 -8.45 11.20
C GLN A 81 1.65 -7.23 10.92
N THR A 82 0.87 -7.24 9.87
CA THR A 82 0.04 -6.09 9.47
C THR A 82 -0.85 -5.59 10.61
N PRO A 83 -1.62 -6.42 11.34
CA PRO A 83 -2.47 -5.92 12.42
C PRO A 83 -1.68 -5.21 13.53
N GLU A 84 -0.52 -5.74 13.91
CA GLU A 84 0.32 -5.15 14.95
C GLU A 84 0.84 -3.78 14.53
N ILE A 85 1.32 -3.67 13.30
CA ILE A 85 1.82 -2.40 12.76
C ILE A 85 0.70 -1.38 12.62
N VAL A 86 -0.47 -1.78 12.16
CA VAL A 86 -1.64 -0.91 12.10
C VAL A 86 -1.99 -0.38 13.49
N ALA A 87 -2.03 -1.25 14.50
CA ALA A 87 -2.32 -0.83 15.87
C ALA A 87 -1.30 0.17 16.41
N GLU A 88 -0.01 -0.07 16.12
CA GLU A 88 1.06 0.84 16.54
C GLU A 88 0.93 2.22 15.89
N ILE A 89 0.68 2.26 14.58
CA ILE A 89 0.48 3.52 13.86
C ILE A 89 -0.76 4.23 14.37
N ARG A 90 -1.87 3.52 14.56
CA ARG A 90 -3.11 4.10 15.07
C ARG A 90 -2.94 4.67 16.47
N GLY A 91 -2.14 4.04 17.32
CA GLY A 91 -1.84 4.56 18.65
C GLY A 91 -1.08 5.87 18.63
N ARG A 92 -0.19 6.05 17.64
CA ARG A 92 0.61 7.27 17.49
C ARG A 92 -0.11 8.37 16.71
N PHE A 93 -0.94 8.00 15.74
CA PHE A 93 -1.63 8.92 14.83
C PHE A 93 -3.11 8.57 14.79
N PRO A 94 -3.90 8.96 15.82
CA PRO A 94 -5.27 8.48 15.99
C PRO A 94 -6.22 8.80 14.82
N ASP A 95 -5.99 9.92 14.12
CA ASP A 95 -6.88 10.39 13.06
C ASP A 95 -6.31 10.21 11.65
N TYR A 96 -5.14 9.58 11.53
CA TYR A 96 -4.46 9.47 10.24
C TYR A 96 -5.06 8.34 9.39
N PRO A 97 -5.29 8.54 8.08
CA PRO A 97 -5.83 7.50 7.23
C PRO A 97 -4.86 6.33 7.04
N ILE A 98 -5.32 5.13 7.34
CA ILE A 98 -4.56 3.89 7.18
C ILE A 98 -5.32 2.93 6.28
N ILE A 99 -4.66 2.49 5.21
CA ILE A 99 -5.11 1.37 4.40
C ILE A 99 -4.21 0.18 4.76
N ALA A 100 -4.75 -1.02 4.74
CA ALA A 100 -3.94 -2.22 4.92
C ALA A 100 -4.14 -3.16 3.74
N THR A 101 -3.05 -3.72 3.26
CA THR A 101 -3.11 -4.79 2.27
C THR A 101 -3.52 -6.06 2.97
N GLY A 102 -4.61 -6.65 2.50
CA GLY A 102 -5.35 -7.70 3.19
C GLY A 102 -4.56 -8.94 3.52
N GLY A 103 -5.08 -9.71 4.43
CA GLY A 103 -4.52 -10.96 4.88
C GLY A 103 -5.00 -12.16 4.07
N ALA A 104 -4.53 -13.34 4.48
CA ALA A 104 -4.82 -14.59 3.80
C ALA A 104 -6.25 -15.09 4.03
N ASP A 105 -6.92 -14.65 5.09
CA ASP A 105 -8.23 -15.13 5.50
C ASP A 105 -9.06 -14.03 6.19
N ASP A 106 -10.32 -14.35 6.43
CA ASP A 106 -11.26 -13.43 7.07
C ASP A 106 -10.82 -13.00 8.47
N GLU A 107 -10.20 -13.89 9.24
CA GLU A 107 -9.76 -13.56 10.59
C GLU A 107 -8.64 -12.53 10.59
N SER A 108 -7.67 -12.65 9.70
CA SER A 108 -6.59 -11.67 9.57
C SER A 108 -7.11 -10.31 9.10
N ILE A 109 -8.08 -10.31 8.19
CA ILE A 109 -8.73 -9.08 7.73
C ILE A 109 -9.48 -8.41 8.89
N ARG A 110 -10.25 -9.17 9.66
CA ARG A 110 -10.99 -8.66 10.82
C ARG A 110 -10.04 -8.12 11.89
N ALA A 111 -8.95 -8.84 12.16
CA ALA A 111 -7.92 -8.38 13.11
C ALA A 111 -7.32 -7.04 12.68
N THR A 112 -7.07 -6.86 11.39
CA THR A 112 -6.53 -5.62 10.84
C THR A 112 -7.52 -4.45 10.96
N ILE A 113 -8.79 -4.70 10.72
CA ILE A 113 -9.85 -3.70 10.91
C ILE A 113 -9.97 -3.32 12.39
N ARG A 114 -9.99 -4.32 13.30
CA ARG A 114 -10.03 -4.07 14.75
C ARG A 114 -8.82 -3.28 15.23
N ALA A 115 -7.66 -3.47 14.61
CA ALA A 115 -6.44 -2.74 14.91
C ALA A 115 -6.52 -1.25 14.53
N GLY A 116 -7.43 -0.87 13.64
CA GLY A 116 -7.68 0.52 13.30
C GLY A 116 -7.47 0.90 11.84
N ALA A 117 -7.37 -0.06 10.92
CA ALA A 117 -7.34 0.25 9.50
C ALA A 117 -8.67 0.84 9.04
N ASN A 118 -8.61 1.87 8.21
CA ASN A 118 -9.80 2.52 7.64
C ASN A 118 -10.32 1.78 6.41
N ALA A 119 -9.43 1.12 5.68
CA ALA A 119 -9.77 0.37 4.48
C ALA A 119 -8.81 -0.80 4.29
N ILE A 120 -9.27 -1.80 3.56
CA ILE A 120 -8.49 -2.99 3.21
C ILE A 120 -8.35 -3.06 1.69
N ILE A 121 -7.13 -3.29 1.22
CA ILE A 121 -6.85 -3.69 -0.15
C ILE A 121 -6.85 -5.21 -0.17
N TRP A 122 -7.74 -5.81 -0.93
CA TRP A 122 -7.85 -7.25 -1.03
C TRP A 122 -7.76 -7.69 -2.49
N THR A 123 -6.95 -8.71 -2.73
CA THR A 123 -6.85 -9.31 -4.07
C THR A 123 -7.70 -10.58 -4.07
N PRO A 124 -8.74 -10.64 -4.90
CA PRO A 124 -9.57 -11.84 -4.96
C PRO A 124 -8.74 -13.02 -5.47
N PRO A 125 -9.07 -14.24 -5.02
CA PRO A 125 -8.42 -15.43 -5.53
C PRO A 125 -8.68 -15.60 -7.02
N THR A 126 -7.74 -16.23 -7.72
CA THR A 126 -7.91 -16.56 -9.13
C THR A 126 -9.01 -17.61 -9.31
N ASN A 127 -9.55 -17.73 -10.53
CA ASN A 127 -10.53 -18.77 -10.82
C ASN A 127 -10.01 -20.18 -10.52
N GLY A 128 -8.73 -20.43 -10.77
CA GLY A 128 -8.10 -21.71 -10.45
C GLY A 128 -8.03 -22.00 -8.95
N GLU A 129 -7.72 -20.98 -8.16
CA GLU A 129 -7.71 -21.08 -6.70
C GLU A 129 -9.10 -21.30 -6.14
N LEU A 130 -10.09 -20.53 -6.61
CA LEU A 130 -11.50 -20.73 -6.25
C LEU A 130 -11.97 -22.13 -6.58
N PHE A 131 -11.65 -22.63 -7.77
CA PHE A 131 -12.02 -23.98 -8.17
C PHE A 131 -11.41 -25.03 -7.25
N ARG A 132 -10.13 -24.91 -6.91
CA ARG A 132 -9.47 -25.84 -6.00
C ARG A 132 -10.12 -25.82 -4.62
N ASP A 133 -10.46 -24.64 -4.10
CA ASP A 133 -11.10 -24.50 -2.79
C ASP A 133 -12.49 -25.11 -2.78
N VAL A 134 -13.29 -24.87 -3.81
CA VAL A 134 -14.61 -25.46 -3.96
C VAL A 134 -14.51 -26.99 -4.01
N MET A 135 -13.58 -27.53 -4.80
CA MET A 135 -13.39 -28.97 -4.92
C MET A 135 -12.89 -29.61 -3.62
N LYS A 136 -11.99 -28.91 -2.91
CA LYS A 136 -11.53 -29.35 -1.61
C LYS A 136 -12.68 -29.42 -0.60
N ASN A 137 -13.46 -28.36 -0.51
CA ASN A 137 -14.61 -28.30 0.39
C ASN A 137 -15.64 -29.38 0.08
N TYR A 138 -15.89 -29.63 -1.19
CA TYR A 138 -16.78 -30.71 -1.64
C TYR A 138 -16.27 -32.08 -1.17
N ARG A 139 -14.99 -32.39 -1.35
CA ARG A 139 -14.38 -33.65 -0.91
C ARG A 139 -14.41 -33.83 0.61
N GLU A 140 -14.32 -32.75 1.34
CA GLU A 140 -14.34 -32.75 2.81
C GLU A 140 -15.74 -32.66 3.38
N GLY A 141 -16.79 -32.58 2.53
CA GLY A 141 -18.18 -32.44 2.96
C GLY A 141 -18.51 -31.09 3.59
N LYS A 142 -17.69 -30.06 3.34
CA LYS A 142 -17.92 -28.70 3.86
C LYS A 142 -18.88 -27.92 2.97
N PRO A 143 -19.69 -27.01 3.52
CA PRO A 143 -20.54 -26.15 2.72
C PRO A 143 -19.69 -25.20 1.86
N HIS A 144 -20.21 -24.80 0.72
CA HIS A 144 -19.61 -23.76 -0.11
C HIS A 144 -19.67 -22.41 0.60
N PRO A 145 -18.65 -21.57 0.43
CA PRO A 145 -18.69 -20.22 0.97
C PRO A 145 -19.77 -19.36 0.29
#